data_0ba1de5ade051d6e5f477b3107ca1f77
#
_entry.id   0ba1de5ade051d6e5f477b3107ca1f77
#
_cell.length_a   1.000
_cell.length_b   1.000
_cell.length_c   1.000
_cell.angle_alpha   90.00
_cell.angle_beta   90.00
_cell.angle_gamma   90.00
#
_symmetry.space_group_name_H-M   'P 1'
#
loop_
_entity.id
_entity.type
_entity.pdbx_description
1 polymer ?
#
loop_
_entity_poly.entity_id
_entity_poly.type
_entity_poly.pdbx_seq_one_letter_code
_entity_poly.pdbx_strand_id
1 'polypeptide(L)'
;MNIELRQILRSAVIALFAIFSLCLSSCAEKKENKKIEAKTLKATPKLKIIFDSDANNELDDQHALAYLLFNGDSFEVESVTVNATYNGGDIQGHYDEALRVMKLCNLNNEIPLLKGANGNFSDISNVWNPEEYDGQKGVDHILEATKKDSLVIIAVGKLTNIALALKKDPSFAERTKIVWLGSNYPEPGEYNQDNDTIAMNYVLNSNIPFEMVTVRYGKPSGTDAVKVTKEEINQEMPGLGPTAKEPITGRHGGQFSTFGDYSVSLFEYIDYHGDPPSRPLFDMVAVAVLKNK
;
A
#
# COMPACT_ATOMS: atom_id res chain seq x y z
N MET A 1 -44.69 10.35 -9.59
CA MET A 1 -44.46 9.38 -10.66
C MET A 1 -45.80 8.83 -11.10
N ASN A 2 -46.18 9.11 -12.32
CA ASN A 2 -47.53 8.99 -12.84
C ASN A 2 -47.96 7.50 -12.93
N ILE A 3 -49.24 7.21 -12.68
CA ILE A 3 -49.82 5.85 -12.68
C ILE A 3 -49.62 5.16 -14.01
N GLU A 4 -49.66 5.90 -15.10
CA GLU A 4 -49.42 5.39 -16.48
C GLU A 4 -48.00 4.82 -16.66
N LEU A 5 -46.95 5.44 -16.06
CA LEU A 5 -45.57 4.96 -16.16
C LEU A 5 -45.38 3.62 -15.45
N ARG A 6 -46.12 3.37 -14.37
CA ARG A 6 -46.09 2.08 -13.64
C ARG A 6 -46.80 0.95 -14.42
N GLN A 7 -47.81 1.27 -15.20
CA GLN A 7 -48.48 0.28 -16.06
C GLN A 7 -47.62 -0.12 -17.25
N ILE A 8 -46.93 0.84 -17.89
CA ILE A 8 -45.99 0.57 -19.00
C ILE A 8 -44.81 -0.29 -18.55
N LEU A 9 -44.23 -0.02 -17.37
CA LEU A 9 -43.14 -0.81 -16.82
C LEU A 9 -43.55 -2.24 -16.46
N ARG A 10 -44.79 -2.45 -15.94
CA ARG A 10 -45.30 -3.79 -15.64
C ARG A 10 -45.56 -4.60 -16.92
N SER A 11 -46.06 -3.98 -17.98
CA SER A 11 -46.29 -4.65 -19.27
C SER A 11 -44.98 -5.04 -19.97
N ALA A 12 -43.92 -4.23 -19.83
CA ALA A 12 -42.60 -4.52 -20.40
C ALA A 12 -41.90 -5.69 -19.68
N VAL A 13 -42.07 -5.80 -18.36
CA VAL A 13 -41.47 -6.90 -17.58
C VAL A 13 -42.16 -8.23 -17.88
N ILE A 14 -43.48 -8.23 -18.06
CA ILE A 14 -44.25 -9.45 -18.40
C ILE A 14 -43.91 -9.92 -19.83
N ALA A 15 -43.70 -9.00 -20.78
CA ALA A 15 -43.30 -9.34 -22.15
C ALA A 15 -41.90 -9.94 -22.23
N LEU A 16 -40.95 -9.47 -21.40
CA LEU A 16 -39.57 -10.06 -21.31
C LEU A 16 -39.59 -11.49 -20.74
N PHE A 17 -40.47 -11.79 -19.78
CA PHE A 17 -40.61 -13.15 -19.24
C PHE A 17 -41.26 -14.14 -20.19
N ALA A 18 -42.18 -13.69 -21.06
CA ALA A 18 -42.79 -14.54 -22.06
C ALA A 18 -41.85 -14.91 -23.21
N ILE A 19 -40.95 -14.03 -23.59
CA ILE A 19 -39.93 -14.29 -24.64
C ILE A 19 -38.85 -15.28 -24.11
N PHE A 20 -38.51 -15.24 -22.82
CA PHE A 20 -37.56 -16.16 -22.24
C PHE A 20 -38.08 -17.60 -22.08
N SER A 21 -39.41 -17.78 -21.98
CA SER A 21 -40.05 -19.10 -21.85
C SER A 21 -40.24 -19.83 -23.18
N LEU A 22 -40.22 -19.11 -24.32
CA LEU A 22 -40.39 -19.67 -25.66
C LEU A 22 -39.10 -20.14 -26.32
N CYS A 23 -37.94 -19.76 -25.78
CA CYS A 23 -36.62 -20.22 -26.28
C CYS A 23 -36.16 -21.56 -25.70
N LEU A 24 -36.92 -22.18 -24.79
CA LEU A 24 -36.54 -23.45 -24.15
C LEU A 24 -37.18 -24.70 -24.76
N SER A 25 -37.96 -24.59 -25.84
CA SER A 25 -38.72 -25.73 -26.39
C SER A 25 -38.34 -26.15 -27.82
N SER A 26 -37.16 -25.75 -28.33
CA SER A 26 -36.72 -26.27 -29.62
C SER A 26 -35.23 -26.40 -29.67
N CYS A 27 -34.72 -27.57 -29.34
CA CYS A 27 -33.58 -28.26 -29.95
C CYS A 27 -33.21 -29.45 -29.10
N ALA A 28 -33.89 -30.57 -29.31
CA ALA A 28 -33.33 -31.88 -28.97
C ALA A 28 -32.49 -32.32 -30.19
N GLU A 29 -31.24 -31.90 -30.23
CA GLU A 29 -30.23 -32.46 -31.13
C GLU A 29 -29.01 -32.90 -30.36
N LYS A 30 -28.51 -34.07 -30.77
CA LYS A 30 -27.41 -34.87 -30.21
C LYS A 30 -26.32 -34.07 -29.54
N LYS A 31 -26.16 -34.25 -28.23
CA LYS A 31 -24.94 -33.85 -27.51
C LYS A 31 -23.76 -34.74 -27.89
N GLU A 32 -22.96 -34.32 -28.84
CA GLU A 32 -21.56 -34.70 -28.88
C GLU A 32 -20.88 -34.09 -27.65
N ASN A 33 -20.40 -34.97 -26.77
CA ASN A 33 -19.60 -34.57 -25.60
C ASN A 33 -18.27 -33.98 -26.05
N LYS A 34 -18.24 -32.71 -26.45
CA LYS A 34 -17.02 -31.94 -26.47
C LYS A 34 -16.65 -31.64 -25.02
N LYS A 35 -15.71 -32.43 -24.52
CA LYS A 35 -14.95 -32.16 -23.30
C LYS A 35 -14.36 -30.74 -23.46
N ILE A 36 -15.00 -29.74 -22.85
CA ILE A 36 -14.39 -28.41 -22.72
C ILE A 36 -13.26 -28.63 -21.71
N GLU A 37 -12.04 -28.81 -22.22
CA GLU A 37 -10.86 -28.68 -21.38
C GLU A 37 -10.88 -27.29 -20.79
N ALA A 38 -11.12 -27.22 -19.50
CA ALA A 38 -10.95 -26.00 -18.73
C ALA A 38 -9.49 -25.56 -18.93
N LYS A 39 -9.31 -24.55 -19.78
CA LYS A 39 -8.00 -23.92 -19.98
C LYS A 39 -7.64 -23.35 -18.62
N THR A 40 -6.77 -24.03 -17.90
CA THR A 40 -6.23 -23.56 -16.62
C THR A 40 -5.59 -22.21 -16.93
N LEU A 41 -6.25 -21.13 -16.57
CA LEU A 41 -5.68 -19.79 -16.62
C LEU A 41 -4.43 -19.87 -15.73
N LYS A 42 -3.24 -19.79 -16.33
CA LYS A 42 -2.01 -19.64 -15.56
C LYS A 42 -2.17 -18.37 -14.75
N ALA A 43 -2.16 -18.50 -13.43
CA ALA A 43 -2.17 -17.34 -12.55
C ALA A 43 -1.02 -16.41 -12.96
N THR A 44 -1.31 -15.13 -13.13
CA THR A 44 -0.28 -14.12 -13.38
C THR A 44 0.71 -14.16 -12.22
N PRO A 45 2.02 -14.20 -12.45
CA PRO A 45 3.00 -14.20 -11.37
C PRO A 45 2.77 -12.96 -10.49
N LYS A 46 2.71 -13.14 -9.17
CA LYS A 46 2.62 -12.04 -8.23
C LYS A 46 3.92 -11.25 -8.21
N LEU A 47 3.83 -9.94 -8.02
CA LEU A 47 5.02 -9.12 -7.75
C LEU A 47 5.49 -9.36 -6.32
N LYS A 48 6.76 -9.69 -6.15
CA LYS A 48 7.38 -9.82 -4.82
C LYS A 48 7.79 -8.45 -4.31
N ILE A 49 7.34 -8.12 -3.12
CA ILE A 49 7.42 -6.78 -2.55
C ILE A 49 8.09 -6.80 -1.18
N ILE A 50 9.02 -5.88 -0.96
CA ILE A 50 9.36 -5.36 0.36
C ILE A 50 8.69 -3.99 0.50
N PHE A 51 8.00 -3.75 1.61
CA PHE A 51 7.38 -2.47 1.91
C PHE A 51 8.18 -1.76 2.99
N ASP A 52 8.71 -0.55 2.69
CA ASP A 52 9.51 0.26 3.61
C ASP A 52 8.78 1.56 3.93
N SER A 53 8.48 1.82 5.22
CA SER A 53 7.50 2.81 5.66
C SER A 53 7.93 3.51 6.94
N ASP A 54 7.46 4.74 7.15
CA ASP A 54 7.53 5.46 8.43
C ASP A 54 6.14 5.53 9.12
N ALA A 55 5.50 4.38 9.22
CA ALA A 55 4.09 4.11 9.53
C ALA A 55 3.45 4.91 10.69
N ASN A 56 4.24 5.53 11.59
CA ASN A 56 3.70 6.31 12.72
C ASN A 56 3.66 7.82 12.47
N ASN A 57 3.95 8.25 11.25
CA ASN A 57 3.94 9.67 10.90
C ASN A 57 2.50 10.21 10.81
N GLU A 58 1.76 9.85 9.79
CA GLU A 58 0.36 10.29 9.58
C GLU A 58 -0.62 9.09 9.53
N LEU A 59 -1.44 8.98 8.50
CA LEU A 59 -2.40 7.88 8.33
C LEU A 59 -2.31 7.17 6.98
N ASP A 60 -1.63 7.76 6.00
CA ASP A 60 -1.56 7.24 4.64
C ASP A 60 -0.65 6.02 4.50
N ASP A 61 0.43 5.92 5.29
CA ASP A 61 1.23 4.70 5.46
C ASP A 61 0.39 3.49 5.85
N GLN A 62 -0.49 3.65 6.87
CA GLN A 62 -1.36 2.56 7.34
C GLN A 62 -2.32 2.10 6.24
N HIS A 63 -2.85 3.05 5.46
CA HIS A 63 -3.73 2.74 4.33
C HIS A 63 -2.96 2.10 3.18
N ALA A 64 -1.73 2.55 2.89
CA ALA A 64 -0.86 1.95 1.89
C ALA A 64 -0.49 0.50 2.25
N LEU A 65 -0.10 0.26 3.52
CA LEU A 65 0.21 -1.08 4.02
C LEU A 65 -1.01 -1.99 3.95
N ALA A 66 -2.18 -1.55 4.46
CA ALA A 66 -3.40 -2.34 4.42
C ALA A 66 -3.83 -2.63 2.97
N TYR A 67 -3.76 -1.63 2.07
CA TYR A 67 -4.06 -1.81 0.66
C TYR A 67 -3.13 -2.83 0.00
N LEU A 68 -1.84 -2.81 0.29
CA LEU A 68 -0.88 -3.81 -0.18
C LEU A 68 -1.27 -5.21 0.31
N LEU A 69 -1.53 -5.36 1.61
CA LEU A 69 -1.84 -6.64 2.25
C LEU A 69 -3.18 -7.24 1.78
N PHE A 70 -4.17 -6.41 1.47
CA PHE A 70 -5.46 -6.87 0.93
C PHE A 70 -5.41 -7.23 -0.55
N ASN A 71 -4.32 -6.92 -1.25
CA ASN A 71 -4.12 -7.26 -2.67
C ASN A 71 -3.16 -8.45 -2.86
N GLY A 72 -3.27 -9.46 -2.02
CA GLY A 72 -2.46 -10.68 -2.09
C GLY A 72 -2.69 -11.56 -3.33
N ASP A 73 -3.62 -11.21 -4.21
CA ASP A 73 -3.76 -11.77 -5.56
C ASP A 73 -2.72 -11.21 -6.55
N SER A 74 -2.30 -9.97 -6.34
CA SER A 74 -1.34 -9.24 -7.18
C SER A 74 0.06 -9.19 -6.57
N PHE A 75 0.16 -9.19 -5.26
CA PHE A 75 1.41 -9.02 -4.51
C PHE A 75 1.73 -10.21 -3.62
N GLU A 76 3.01 -10.55 -3.54
CA GLU A 76 3.61 -11.43 -2.54
C GLU A 76 4.52 -10.57 -1.67
N VAL A 77 4.07 -10.27 -0.44
CA VAL A 77 4.82 -9.41 0.47
C VAL A 77 5.86 -10.24 1.22
N GLU A 78 7.13 -10.05 0.88
CA GLU A 78 8.28 -10.75 1.47
C GLU A 78 8.53 -10.26 2.90
N SER A 79 8.44 -8.95 3.11
CA SER A 79 8.59 -8.33 4.43
C SER A 79 8.12 -6.88 4.45
N VAL A 80 7.96 -6.36 5.67
CA VAL A 80 7.80 -4.94 5.98
C VAL A 80 9.01 -4.47 6.76
N THR A 81 9.63 -3.37 6.33
CA THR A 81 10.67 -2.67 7.08
C THR A 81 10.18 -1.29 7.46
N VAL A 82 10.67 -0.75 8.56
CA VAL A 82 10.31 0.61 8.98
C VAL A 82 11.55 1.47 9.14
N ASN A 83 11.39 2.77 8.95
CA ASN A 83 12.38 3.79 9.24
C ASN A 83 11.73 4.90 10.07
N ALA A 84 12.52 5.67 10.83
CA ALA A 84 11.99 6.74 11.66
C ALA A 84 12.16 8.09 10.98
N THR A 85 11.09 8.88 10.97
CA THR A 85 11.05 10.27 10.52
C THR A 85 10.74 11.20 11.70
N TYR A 86 10.94 12.50 11.55
CA TYR A 86 10.92 13.42 12.69
C TYR A 86 9.54 13.59 13.37
N ASN A 87 8.43 13.25 12.70
CA ASN A 87 7.08 13.39 13.30
C ASN A 87 6.58 12.12 14.01
N GLY A 88 7.02 10.95 13.62
CA GLY A 88 6.50 9.67 14.09
C GLY A 88 7.15 9.13 15.38
N GLY A 89 8.09 9.87 15.96
CA GLY A 89 8.87 9.42 17.11
C GLY A 89 10.05 8.52 16.71
N ASP A 90 10.46 7.64 17.60
CA ASP A 90 11.56 6.73 17.35
C ASP A 90 11.13 5.50 16.52
N ILE A 91 12.09 4.71 16.11
CA ILE A 91 11.87 3.50 15.30
C ILE A 91 10.91 2.49 15.97
N GLN A 92 10.76 2.53 17.31
CA GLN A 92 9.83 1.65 18.00
C GLN A 92 8.39 2.06 17.71
N GLY A 93 8.08 3.36 17.69
CA GLY A 93 6.75 3.87 17.35
C GLY A 93 6.32 3.44 15.95
N HIS A 94 7.20 3.57 14.95
CA HIS A 94 6.94 3.15 13.57
C HIS A 94 6.75 1.62 13.45
N TYR A 95 7.55 0.85 14.18
CA TYR A 95 7.41 -0.60 14.25
C TYR A 95 6.05 -1.01 14.87
N ASP A 96 5.68 -0.39 15.98
CA ASP A 96 4.44 -0.74 16.69
C ASP A 96 3.20 -0.40 15.86
N GLU A 97 3.25 0.69 15.08
CA GLU A 97 2.16 1.08 14.19
C GLU A 97 2.03 0.13 13.00
N ALA A 98 3.12 -0.20 12.32
CA ALA A 98 3.11 -1.20 11.26
C ALA A 98 2.59 -2.55 11.76
N LEU A 99 3.04 -2.99 12.97
CA LEU A 99 2.56 -4.22 13.60
C LEU A 99 1.06 -4.19 13.89
N ARG A 100 0.53 -3.03 14.30
CA ARG A 100 -0.90 -2.81 14.54
C ARG A 100 -1.71 -3.06 13.29
N VAL A 101 -1.32 -2.45 12.17
CA VAL A 101 -1.98 -2.66 10.87
C VAL A 101 -1.90 -4.13 10.44
N MET A 102 -0.72 -4.75 10.53
CA MET A 102 -0.53 -6.16 10.17
C MET A 102 -1.40 -7.09 11.03
N LYS A 103 -1.58 -6.80 12.32
CA LYS A 103 -2.49 -7.54 13.21
C LYS A 103 -3.95 -7.39 12.80
N LEU A 104 -4.39 -6.17 12.44
CA LEU A 104 -5.74 -5.93 11.92
C LEU A 104 -5.99 -6.59 10.57
N CYS A 105 -4.93 -6.85 9.80
CA CYS A 105 -4.99 -7.64 8.57
C CYS A 105 -4.81 -9.16 8.79
N ASN A 106 -4.59 -9.63 10.03
CA ASN A 106 -4.29 -11.02 10.40
C ASN A 106 -3.02 -11.62 9.74
N LEU A 107 -2.06 -10.79 9.35
CA LEU A 107 -0.84 -11.20 8.62
C LEU A 107 0.47 -11.01 9.42
N ASN A 108 0.39 -10.58 10.68
CA ASN A 108 1.55 -10.31 11.53
C ASN A 108 2.42 -11.55 11.88
N ASN A 109 1.89 -12.75 11.72
CA ASN A 109 2.63 -14.00 11.95
C ASN A 109 3.13 -14.65 10.65
N GLU A 110 2.75 -14.11 9.50
CA GLU A 110 3.06 -14.66 8.19
C GLU A 110 4.15 -13.85 7.49
N ILE A 111 4.15 -12.53 7.71
CA ILE A 111 5.05 -11.58 7.05
C ILE A 111 6.04 -11.02 8.09
N PRO A 112 7.34 -11.11 7.88
CA PRO A 112 8.35 -10.50 8.76
C PRO A 112 8.21 -8.97 8.83
N LEU A 113 8.30 -8.42 10.04
CA LEU A 113 8.39 -6.99 10.29
C LEU A 113 9.71 -6.67 10.96
N LEU A 114 10.49 -5.74 10.39
CA LEU A 114 11.84 -5.43 10.87
C LEU A 114 12.05 -3.93 11.07
N LYS A 115 12.81 -3.61 12.10
CA LYS A 115 13.30 -2.24 12.32
C LYS A 115 14.48 -1.96 11.41
N GLY A 116 14.37 -0.90 10.61
CA GLY A 116 15.46 -0.27 9.91
C GLY A 116 16.04 0.90 10.71
N ALA A 117 16.53 1.93 10.02
CA ALA A 117 17.24 3.04 10.61
C ALA A 117 16.34 3.97 11.43
N ASN A 118 16.82 4.32 12.63
CA ASN A 118 16.26 5.39 13.44
C ASN A 118 16.87 6.75 13.04
N GLY A 119 18.17 6.82 12.83
CA GLY A 119 18.89 8.01 12.41
C GLY A 119 18.83 8.27 10.90
N ASN A 120 19.55 9.31 10.45
CA ASN A 120 19.70 9.66 9.05
C ASN A 120 20.95 9.04 8.43
N PHE A 121 20.95 8.90 7.12
CA PHE A 121 22.06 8.26 6.37
C PHE A 121 23.40 8.92 6.62
N SER A 122 23.49 10.27 6.68
CA SER A 122 24.74 10.97 6.96
C SER A 122 25.32 10.59 8.32
N ASP A 123 24.50 10.58 9.37
CA ASP A 123 24.95 10.32 10.73
C ASP A 123 25.46 8.89 10.88
N ILE A 124 24.72 7.94 10.33
CA ILE A 124 25.09 6.51 10.32
C ILE A 124 26.37 6.31 9.49
N SER A 125 26.47 6.98 8.33
CA SER A 125 27.63 6.86 7.44
C SER A 125 28.91 7.42 8.01
N ASN A 126 28.85 8.45 8.86
CA ASN A 126 29.98 9.06 9.51
C ASN A 126 30.67 8.14 10.55
N VAL A 127 29.89 7.21 11.13
CA VAL A 127 30.35 6.21 12.11
C VAL A 127 30.25 4.78 11.57
N TRP A 128 30.35 4.63 10.25
CA TRP A 128 30.07 3.39 9.55
C TRP A 128 30.92 2.20 10.03
N ASN A 129 30.25 1.19 10.54
CA ASN A 129 30.78 -0.13 10.77
C ASN A 129 29.84 -1.17 10.12
N PRO A 130 30.25 -1.91 9.09
CA PRO A 130 29.36 -2.84 8.38
C PRO A 130 28.83 -4.00 9.23
N GLU A 131 29.46 -4.26 10.38
CA GLU A 131 29.05 -5.33 11.31
C GLU A 131 28.10 -4.83 12.41
N GLU A 132 28.02 -3.49 12.61
CA GLU A 132 27.18 -2.91 13.65
C GLU A 132 26.82 -1.45 13.30
N TYR A 133 25.58 -1.20 12.91
CA TYR A 133 25.07 0.14 12.60
C TYR A 133 23.56 0.24 12.87
N ASP A 134 23.08 1.45 13.01
CA ASP A 134 21.65 1.71 13.16
C ASP A 134 20.88 1.27 11.91
N GLY A 135 19.83 0.47 12.12
CA GLY A 135 19.01 -0.12 11.06
C GLY A 135 19.55 -1.43 10.48
N GLN A 136 20.68 -1.96 10.99
CA GLN A 136 21.33 -3.15 10.44
C GLN A 136 20.36 -4.31 10.18
N LYS A 137 19.48 -4.64 11.11
CA LYS A 137 18.60 -5.80 10.98
C LYS A 137 17.66 -5.69 9.78
N GLY A 138 17.06 -4.51 9.58
CA GLY A 138 16.18 -4.26 8.44
C GLY A 138 16.96 -4.25 7.12
N VAL A 139 18.10 -3.57 7.09
CA VAL A 139 18.96 -3.46 5.91
C VAL A 139 19.54 -4.81 5.49
N ASP A 140 20.05 -5.61 6.44
CA ASP A 140 20.58 -6.94 6.14
C ASP A 140 19.49 -7.88 5.61
N HIS A 141 18.28 -7.80 6.16
CA HIS A 141 17.15 -8.55 5.64
C HIS A 141 16.79 -8.15 4.19
N ILE A 142 16.74 -6.84 3.88
CA ILE A 142 16.54 -6.35 2.52
C ILE A 142 17.59 -6.95 1.57
N LEU A 143 18.86 -6.90 1.95
CA LEU A 143 19.95 -7.44 1.15
C LEU A 143 19.84 -8.96 0.95
N GLU A 144 19.48 -9.71 2.00
CA GLU A 144 19.34 -11.16 1.91
C GLU A 144 18.13 -11.58 1.07
N ALA A 145 17.00 -10.90 1.22
CA ALA A 145 15.80 -11.17 0.44
C ALA A 145 16.06 -10.95 -1.06
N THR A 146 16.71 -9.84 -1.42
CA THR A 146 17.04 -9.51 -2.82
C THR A 146 18.10 -10.42 -3.44
N LYS A 147 18.92 -11.13 -2.64
CA LYS A 147 19.83 -12.18 -3.15
C LYS A 147 19.10 -13.46 -3.55
N LYS A 148 17.96 -13.73 -2.93
CA LYS A 148 17.16 -14.93 -3.21
C LYS A 148 16.28 -14.76 -4.44
N ASP A 149 15.76 -13.55 -4.64
CA ASP A 149 14.86 -13.24 -5.74
C ASP A 149 14.93 -11.77 -6.14
N SER A 150 14.50 -11.47 -7.37
CA SER A 150 14.33 -10.09 -7.80
C SER A 150 13.05 -9.52 -7.21
N LEU A 151 13.18 -8.45 -6.44
CA LEU A 151 12.09 -7.82 -5.69
C LEU A 151 11.87 -6.37 -6.14
N VAL A 152 10.66 -5.88 -5.89
CA VAL A 152 10.37 -4.44 -5.90
C VAL A 152 10.28 -3.95 -4.47
N ILE A 153 10.97 -2.88 -4.14
CA ILE A 153 10.80 -2.21 -2.85
C ILE A 153 9.88 -1.01 -3.06
N ILE A 154 8.75 -1.02 -2.38
CA ILE A 154 7.88 0.15 -2.25
C ILE A 154 8.33 0.89 -1.01
N ALA A 155 8.93 2.06 -1.19
CA ALA A 155 9.34 2.93 -0.09
C ALA A 155 8.38 4.13 -0.01
N VAL A 156 7.80 4.34 1.17
CA VAL A 156 6.86 5.43 1.44
C VAL A 156 7.31 6.31 2.61
N GLY A 157 8.54 6.11 3.09
CA GLY A 157 9.25 6.95 4.03
C GLY A 157 10.55 7.50 3.43
N LYS A 158 11.46 7.99 4.30
CA LYS A 158 12.80 8.43 3.87
C LYS A 158 13.64 7.27 3.32
N LEU A 159 14.54 7.53 2.39
CA LEU A 159 15.33 6.51 1.69
C LEU A 159 16.56 5.99 2.46
N THR A 160 16.65 6.22 3.76
CA THR A 160 17.82 5.85 4.58
C THR A 160 18.14 4.35 4.50
N ASN A 161 17.13 3.46 4.64
CA ASN A 161 17.35 2.01 4.57
C ASN A 161 17.90 1.57 3.21
N ILE A 162 17.41 2.16 2.13
CA ILE A 162 17.84 1.87 0.76
C ILE A 162 19.28 2.38 0.51
N ALA A 163 19.58 3.57 0.99
CA ALA A 163 20.93 4.14 0.89
C ALA A 163 21.96 3.31 1.67
N LEU A 164 21.60 2.83 2.86
CA LEU A 164 22.45 1.94 3.66
C LEU A 164 22.65 0.57 2.98
N ALA A 165 21.59 0.02 2.35
CA ALA A 165 21.72 -1.22 1.58
C ALA A 165 22.69 -1.05 0.40
N LEU A 166 22.57 0.02 -0.36
CA LEU A 166 23.50 0.36 -1.45
C LEU A 166 24.92 0.61 -0.97
N LYS A 167 25.09 1.26 0.19
CA LYS A 167 26.40 1.49 0.79
C LYS A 167 27.07 0.17 1.21
N LYS A 168 26.30 -0.76 1.78
CA LYS A 168 26.80 -2.05 2.24
C LYS A 168 27.09 -3.01 1.10
N ASP A 169 26.21 -3.07 0.10
CA ASP A 169 26.34 -3.93 -1.08
C ASP A 169 25.90 -3.18 -2.35
N PRO A 170 26.80 -2.53 -3.07
CA PRO A 170 26.47 -1.83 -4.30
C PRO A 170 25.79 -2.69 -5.39
N SER A 171 26.04 -4.01 -5.40
CA SER A 171 25.41 -4.93 -6.33
C SER A 171 23.91 -5.14 -6.07
N PHE A 172 23.39 -4.65 -4.95
CA PHE A 172 21.97 -4.55 -4.64
C PHE A 172 21.18 -3.84 -5.76
N ALA A 173 21.78 -2.82 -6.40
CA ALA A 173 21.19 -2.09 -7.51
C ALA A 173 20.81 -2.97 -8.71
N GLU A 174 21.47 -4.11 -8.89
CA GLU A 174 21.23 -5.02 -10.03
C GLU A 174 20.07 -5.99 -9.80
N ARG A 175 19.60 -6.11 -8.54
CA ARG A 175 18.66 -7.15 -8.10
C ARG A 175 17.28 -6.63 -7.72
N THR A 176 17.11 -5.32 -7.69
CA THR A 176 15.86 -4.73 -7.21
C THR A 176 15.49 -3.47 -7.97
N LYS A 177 14.22 -3.10 -7.85
CA LYS A 177 13.69 -1.82 -8.32
C LYS A 177 13.06 -1.10 -7.13
N ILE A 178 13.28 0.20 -7.04
CA ILE A 178 12.64 1.06 -6.05
C ILE A 178 11.44 1.77 -6.68
N VAL A 179 10.31 1.76 -6.00
CA VAL A 179 9.17 2.64 -6.25
C VAL A 179 9.01 3.49 -4.99
N TRP A 180 9.31 4.76 -5.08
CA TRP A 180 9.35 5.66 -3.94
C TRP A 180 8.31 6.75 -4.04
N LEU A 181 7.48 6.89 -2.99
CA LEU A 181 6.69 8.09 -2.78
C LEU A 181 7.59 9.13 -2.13
N GLY A 182 7.77 10.23 -2.83
CA GLY A 182 8.58 11.34 -2.34
C GLY A 182 8.75 12.42 -3.37
N SER A 183 9.29 13.53 -2.91
CA SER A 183 9.50 14.73 -3.71
C SER A 183 8.20 15.42 -4.17
N ASN A 184 8.32 16.69 -4.48
CA ASN A 184 7.25 17.50 -5.04
C ASN A 184 7.71 18.14 -6.35
N TYR A 185 6.78 18.46 -7.27
CA TYR A 185 7.08 19.11 -8.54
C TYR A 185 5.89 19.96 -9.00
N PRO A 186 6.11 21.17 -9.54
CA PRO A 186 7.42 21.79 -9.81
C PRO A 186 8.07 22.50 -8.61
N GLU A 187 7.32 22.72 -7.53
CA GLU A 187 7.80 23.37 -6.33
C GLU A 187 8.63 22.38 -5.50
N PRO A 188 9.70 22.82 -4.81
CA PRO A 188 10.47 21.96 -3.92
C PRO A 188 9.71 21.68 -2.62
N GLY A 189 10.23 20.73 -1.82
CA GLY A 189 9.74 20.42 -0.48
C GLY A 189 8.71 19.28 -0.51
N GLU A 190 9.07 18.19 0.13
CA GLU A 190 8.20 17.09 0.41
C GLU A 190 8.79 16.35 1.63
N TYR A 191 7.91 15.82 2.47
CA TYR A 191 8.25 15.30 3.78
C TYR A 191 9.32 14.20 3.75
N ASN A 192 9.15 13.15 2.93
CA ASN A 192 10.09 12.03 2.84
C ASN A 192 11.46 12.47 2.30
N GLN A 193 11.45 13.36 1.31
CA GLN A 193 12.66 13.98 0.78
C GLN A 193 13.38 14.79 1.85
N ASP A 194 12.66 15.62 2.60
CA ASP A 194 13.25 16.56 3.56
C ASP A 194 13.76 15.84 4.81
N ASN A 195 13.18 14.67 5.14
CA ASN A 195 13.65 13.84 6.26
C ASN A 195 15.06 13.27 6.04
N ASP A 196 15.45 12.91 4.80
CA ASP A 196 16.82 12.49 4.50
C ASP A 196 17.20 12.77 3.03
N THR A 197 17.40 14.06 2.70
CA THR A 197 17.84 14.49 1.36
C THR A 197 19.18 13.88 0.95
N ILE A 198 20.07 13.56 1.92
CA ILE A 198 21.36 12.96 1.62
C ILE A 198 21.19 11.52 1.17
N ALA A 199 20.33 10.74 1.86
CA ALA A 199 19.97 9.39 1.43
C ALA A 199 19.33 9.41 0.03
N MET A 200 18.37 10.30 -0.20
CA MET A 200 17.72 10.44 -1.50
C MET A 200 18.75 10.70 -2.61
N ASN A 201 19.63 11.67 -2.43
CA ASN A 201 20.67 11.96 -3.41
C ASN A 201 21.64 10.79 -3.63
N TYR A 202 21.97 10.04 -2.56
CA TYR A 202 22.82 8.85 -2.66
C TYR A 202 22.15 7.76 -3.52
N VAL A 203 20.87 7.51 -3.32
CA VAL A 203 20.09 6.54 -4.09
C VAL A 203 19.94 7.00 -5.55
N LEU A 204 19.55 8.26 -5.80
CA LEU A 204 19.36 8.79 -7.15
C LEU A 204 20.66 8.85 -7.99
N ASN A 205 21.82 8.96 -7.34
CA ASN A 205 23.12 8.90 -8.01
C ASN A 205 23.65 7.45 -8.19
N SER A 206 22.92 6.45 -7.71
CA SER A 206 23.22 5.03 -7.99
C SER A 206 22.60 4.60 -9.33
N ASN A 207 22.97 3.40 -9.79
CA ASN A 207 22.36 2.80 -10.99
C ASN A 207 21.12 1.95 -10.68
N ILE A 208 20.54 2.07 -9.48
CA ILE A 208 19.37 1.29 -9.09
C ILE A 208 18.15 1.70 -9.96
N PRO A 209 17.42 0.77 -10.55
CA PRO A 209 16.14 1.08 -11.19
C PRO A 209 15.20 1.79 -10.23
N PHE A 210 14.80 3.01 -10.56
CA PHE A 210 14.08 3.90 -9.66
C PHE A 210 12.86 4.53 -10.34
N GLU A 211 11.73 4.49 -9.65
CA GLU A 211 10.50 5.14 -10.05
C GLU A 211 10.02 6.07 -8.93
N MET A 212 9.88 7.34 -9.26
CA MET A 212 9.42 8.36 -8.32
C MET A 212 7.93 8.61 -8.48
N VAL A 213 7.18 8.51 -7.39
CA VAL A 213 5.75 8.83 -7.30
C VAL A 213 5.64 10.17 -6.58
N THR A 214 5.49 11.25 -7.35
CA THR A 214 5.58 12.64 -6.83
C THR A 214 4.26 13.13 -6.23
N VAL A 215 4.37 13.95 -5.19
CA VAL A 215 3.20 14.49 -4.47
C VAL A 215 2.42 15.49 -5.31
N ARG A 216 3.05 16.56 -5.81
CA ARG A 216 2.44 17.64 -6.60
C ARG A 216 1.33 18.38 -5.85
N TYR A 217 1.66 18.94 -4.69
CA TYR A 217 0.72 19.68 -3.82
C TYR A 217 -0.12 20.71 -4.59
N GLY A 218 -1.43 20.67 -4.38
CA GLY A 218 -2.40 21.57 -4.99
C GLY A 218 -2.58 21.42 -6.50
N LYS A 219 -2.04 20.38 -7.14
CA LYS A 219 -2.19 20.14 -8.58
C LYS A 219 -3.27 19.06 -8.84
N PRO A 220 -3.85 19.00 -10.05
CA PRO A 220 -4.85 17.99 -10.42
C PRO A 220 -4.23 16.62 -10.75
N SER A 221 -2.97 16.39 -10.37
CA SER A 221 -2.23 15.14 -10.60
C SER A 221 -1.14 14.98 -9.54
N GLY A 222 -0.51 13.81 -9.50
CA GLY A 222 0.35 13.41 -8.38
C GLY A 222 -0.47 12.82 -7.25
N THR A 223 0.19 12.46 -6.16
CA THR A 223 -0.50 11.75 -5.07
C THR A 223 -1.42 12.66 -4.25
N ASP A 224 -1.17 13.98 -4.24
CA ASP A 224 -2.09 14.96 -3.63
C ASP A 224 -3.48 15.01 -4.29
N ALA A 225 -3.62 14.50 -5.49
CA ALA A 225 -4.92 14.43 -6.17
C ALA A 225 -5.77 13.21 -5.75
N VAL A 226 -5.19 12.24 -5.03
CA VAL A 226 -5.89 11.04 -4.53
C VAL A 226 -6.35 11.32 -3.10
N LYS A 227 -7.58 11.79 -2.98
CA LYS A 227 -8.16 12.28 -1.73
C LYS A 227 -9.41 11.51 -1.35
N VAL A 228 -9.69 11.51 -0.08
CA VAL A 228 -10.91 10.96 0.50
C VAL A 228 -11.51 11.98 1.47
N THR A 229 -12.83 12.09 1.48
CA THR A 229 -13.57 12.92 2.43
C THR A 229 -13.85 12.15 3.72
N LYS A 230 -14.10 12.86 4.79
CA LYS A 230 -14.53 12.26 6.08
C LYS A 230 -15.85 11.49 5.91
N GLU A 231 -16.74 11.98 5.04
CA GLU A 231 -18.02 11.33 4.77
C GLU A 231 -17.81 9.97 4.09
N GLU A 232 -16.97 9.89 3.05
CA GLU A 232 -16.64 8.64 2.37
C GLU A 232 -16.02 7.62 3.34
N ILE A 233 -15.07 8.04 4.18
CA ILE A 233 -14.46 7.16 5.19
C ILE A 233 -15.53 6.60 6.15
N ASN A 234 -16.41 7.45 6.66
CA ASN A 234 -17.45 7.03 7.61
C ASN A 234 -18.53 6.14 6.98
N GLN A 235 -18.73 6.23 5.68
CA GLN A 235 -19.71 5.41 4.96
C GLN A 235 -19.13 4.08 4.48
N GLU A 236 -17.89 4.08 3.98
CA GLU A 236 -17.32 2.96 3.25
C GLU A 236 -16.41 2.06 4.11
N MET A 237 -15.76 2.61 5.15
CA MET A 237 -14.75 1.86 5.90
C MET A 237 -15.26 1.03 7.07
N PRO A 238 -16.34 1.37 7.79
CA PRO A 238 -16.74 0.62 8.98
C PRO A 238 -16.90 -0.87 8.73
N GLY A 239 -16.23 -1.69 9.58
CA GLY A 239 -16.27 -3.14 9.50
C GLY A 239 -15.50 -3.78 8.35
N LEU A 240 -14.82 -3.01 7.49
CA LEU A 240 -14.04 -3.58 6.38
C LEU A 240 -12.76 -4.26 6.84
N GLY A 241 -12.41 -5.34 6.14
CA GLY A 241 -11.24 -6.17 6.42
C GLY A 241 -11.57 -7.43 7.22
N PRO A 242 -10.58 -8.29 7.45
CA PRO A 242 -10.75 -9.46 8.30
C PRO A 242 -10.95 -9.03 9.75
N THR A 243 -11.68 -9.84 10.51
CA THR A 243 -11.79 -9.64 11.95
C THR A 243 -10.52 -10.13 12.64
N ALA A 244 -9.84 -9.27 13.38
CA ALA A 244 -8.68 -9.64 14.19
C ALA A 244 -9.07 -10.65 15.28
N LYS A 245 -8.15 -11.56 15.61
CA LYS A 245 -8.37 -12.61 16.62
C LYS A 245 -8.70 -12.05 18.00
N GLU A 246 -8.10 -10.90 18.32
CA GLU A 246 -8.32 -10.15 19.55
C GLU A 246 -8.41 -8.66 19.20
N PRO A 247 -9.16 -7.84 19.96
CA PRO A 247 -9.20 -6.41 19.73
C PRO A 247 -7.82 -5.77 19.86
N ILE A 248 -7.48 -4.90 18.93
CA ILE A 248 -6.19 -4.22 18.85
C ILE A 248 -6.36 -2.77 19.33
N THR A 249 -5.51 -2.35 20.26
CA THR A 249 -5.50 -0.96 20.74
C THR A 249 -4.97 -0.03 19.64
N GLY A 250 -5.74 0.98 19.26
CA GLY A 250 -5.34 2.00 18.30
C GLY A 250 -4.26 2.96 18.84
N ARG A 251 -3.56 3.67 17.96
CA ARG A 251 -2.50 4.63 18.36
C ARG A 251 -3.01 5.80 19.19
N HIS A 252 -4.27 6.18 19.01
CA HIS A 252 -4.96 7.23 19.77
C HIS A 252 -5.88 6.66 20.86
N GLY A 253 -5.72 5.38 21.24
CA GLY A 253 -6.62 4.65 22.11
C GLY A 253 -7.73 3.95 21.34
N GLY A 254 -8.76 3.48 22.08
CA GLY A 254 -9.82 2.66 21.50
C GLY A 254 -9.40 1.21 21.26
N GLN A 255 -10.38 0.38 20.91
CA GLN A 255 -10.20 -1.06 20.62
C GLN A 255 -10.86 -1.37 19.29
N PHE A 256 -10.12 -1.97 18.37
CA PHE A 256 -10.56 -2.20 17.00
C PHE A 256 -10.40 -3.68 16.64
N SER A 257 -11.38 -4.22 15.93
CA SER A 257 -11.36 -5.60 15.44
C SER A 257 -11.18 -5.69 13.93
N THR A 258 -11.32 -4.59 13.20
CA THR A 258 -11.09 -4.53 11.75
C THR A 258 -10.21 -3.34 11.40
N PHE A 259 -9.52 -3.41 10.27
CA PHE A 259 -8.78 -2.25 9.75
C PHE A 259 -9.73 -1.10 9.42
N GLY A 260 -10.92 -1.39 8.90
CA GLY A 260 -11.89 -0.36 8.53
C GLY A 260 -12.33 0.49 9.71
N ASP A 261 -12.63 -0.12 10.87
CA ASP A 261 -12.98 0.63 12.08
C ASP A 261 -11.79 1.44 12.61
N TYR A 262 -10.57 0.90 12.51
CA TYR A 262 -9.36 1.62 12.88
C TYR A 262 -9.09 2.79 11.93
N SER A 263 -9.32 2.62 10.63
CA SER A 263 -9.22 3.69 9.64
C SER A 263 -10.13 4.87 10.00
N VAL A 264 -11.40 4.62 10.33
CA VAL A 264 -12.32 5.68 10.77
C VAL A 264 -11.74 6.46 11.96
N SER A 265 -11.18 5.74 12.95
CA SER A 265 -10.55 6.38 14.11
C SER A 265 -9.33 7.23 13.74
N LEU A 266 -8.49 6.79 12.80
CA LEU A 266 -7.34 7.58 12.33
C LEU A 266 -7.79 8.92 11.74
N PHE A 267 -8.87 8.91 10.96
CA PHE A 267 -9.44 10.12 10.34
C PHE A 267 -10.10 11.08 11.32
N GLU A 268 -10.31 10.71 12.58
CA GLU A 268 -10.78 11.62 13.63
C GLU A 268 -9.67 12.55 14.17
N TYR A 269 -8.39 12.20 13.94
CA TYR A 269 -7.21 12.87 14.48
C TYR A 269 -6.36 13.55 13.41
N ILE A 270 -6.90 13.82 12.23
CA ILE A 270 -6.18 14.43 11.11
C ILE A 270 -6.89 15.69 10.61
N ASP A 271 -6.12 16.63 10.08
CA ASP A 271 -6.65 17.83 9.45
C ASP A 271 -7.16 17.53 8.03
N TYR A 272 -8.30 18.13 7.69
CA TYR A 272 -8.88 18.08 6.35
C TYR A 272 -8.71 19.42 5.66
N HIS A 273 -8.53 19.40 4.34
CA HIS A 273 -8.33 20.59 3.53
C HIS A 273 -9.23 20.59 2.30
N GLY A 274 -9.46 21.79 1.76
CA GLY A 274 -10.24 21.98 0.52
C GLY A 274 -11.75 22.04 0.73
N ASP A 275 -12.47 22.04 -0.41
CA ASP A 275 -13.92 22.02 -0.47
C ASP A 275 -14.37 21.03 -1.58
N PRO A 276 -15.00 19.88 -1.23
CA PRO A 276 -15.28 19.44 0.16
C PRO A 276 -13.99 19.13 0.98
N PRO A 277 -14.08 19.22 2.32
CA PRO A 277 -12.96 18.87 3.18
C PRO A 277 -12.50 17.43 2.95
N SER A 278 -11.24 17.26 2.60
CA SER A 278 -10.68 15.96 2.22
C SER A 278 -9.24 15.80 2.67
N ARG A 279 -8.77 14.57 2.74
CA ARG A 279 -7.39 14.22 3.10
C ARG A 279 -6.75 13.39 1.98
N PRO A 280 -5.58 13.75 1.47
CA PRO A 280 -4.82 12.91 0.56
C PRO A 280 -4.35 11.61 1.23
N LEU A 281 -4.33 10.52 0.46
CA LEU A 281 -3.74 9.24 0.79
C LEU A 281 -2.48 9.05 -0.08
N PHE A 282 -1.46 9.84 0.23
CA PHE A 282 -0.26 9.98 -0.60
C PHE A 282 0.39 8.64 -0.91
N ASP A 283 0.66 7.83 0.12
CA ASP A 283 1.44 6.59 0.05
C ASP A 283 0.73 5.46 -0.68
N MET A 284 -0.61 5.43 -0.58
CA MET A 284 -1.43 4.43 -1.27
C MET A 284 -1.18 4.41 -2.77
N VAL A 285 -0.84 5.57 -3.36
CA VAL A 285 -0.61 5.70 -4.81
C VAL A 285 0.61 4.92 -5.26
N ALA A 286 1.67 4.83 -4.43
CA ALA A 286 2.85 4.04 -4.75
C ALA A 286 2.52 2.54 -4.95
N VAL A 287 1.60 2.01 -4.13
CA VAL A 287 1.10 0.64 -4.27
C VAL A 287 0.17 0.51 -5.48
N ALA A 288 -0.75 1.47 -5.66
CA ALA A 288 -1.75 1.45 -6.73
C ALA A 288 -1.13 1.52 -8.13
N VAL A 289 -0.05 2.28 -8.30
CA VAL A 289 0.71 2.37 -9.57
C VAL A 289 1.27 1.01 -9.97
N LEU A 290 1.78 0.22 -9.03
CA LEU A 290 2.30 -1.12 -9.31
C LEU A 290 1.19 -2.13 -9.62
N LYS A 291 0.05 -2.02 -8.95
CA LYS A 291 -1.08 -2.93 -9.20
C LYS A 291 -1.67 -2.78 -10.60
N ASN A 292 -1.62 -1.58 -11.17
CA ASN A 292 -2.26 -1.24 -12.44
C ASN A 292 -1.30 -1.27 -13.63
N LYS A 293 -0.08 -1.77 -13.48
CA LYS A 293 0.88 -2.06 -14.54
C LYS A 293 0.73 -3.49 -15.02
#